data_e3fb0eb57feb067764069a949c1bfee0
#
_entry.id   e3fb0eb57feb067764069a949c1bfee0
#
_cell.length_a   1.000
_cell.length_b   1.000
_cell.length_c   1.000
_cell.angle_alpha   90.00
_cell.angle_beta   90.00
_cell.angle_gamma   90.00
#
_symmetry.space_group_name_H-M   'P 1'
#
loop_
_entity.id
_entity.type
_entity.pdbx_description
1 polymer ?
#
loop_
_entity_poly.entity_id
_entity_poly.type
_entity_poly.pdbx_seq_one_letter_code
_entity_poly.pdbx_strand_id
1 'polypeptide(L)'
;MRILKCYLANNIRNQFVNAKEAAKAGDDTGYWTCASCGCELHLLTGEAGEAPWFEHRRHSIPPPRLMKCAWVDPEEKARAREKKLRQVAYSVDKNVRPPQEWHCVLCDTTYQGNKYCRICKSGLYSTEPILRDSRTRSEAEK
;
A
#
# COMPACT_ATOMS: atom_id res chain seq x y z
N MET A 1 14.01 2.48 -9.91
CA MET A 1 12.61 2.61 -10.39
C MET A 1 12.64 2.78 -11.89
N ARG A 2 12.00 1.89 -12.61
CA ARG A 2 11.86 1.89 -14.08
C ARG A 2 10.52 2.52 -14.46
N ILE A 3 10.55 3.48 -15.40
CA ILE A 3 9.37 4.14 -15.95
C ILE A 3 9.33 3.82 -17.44
N LEU A 4 8.16 3.41 -17.92
CA LEU A 4 7.93 3.09 -19.33
C LEU A 4 7.84 4.37 -20.17
N LYS A 5 8.06 4.26 -21.48
CA LYS A 5 7.90 5.37 -22.43
C LYS A 5 6.47 5.91 -22.39
N CYS A 6 6.31 7.20 -22.17
CA CYS A 6 5.01 7.88 -22.13
C CYS A 6 4.75 8.56 -23.47
N TYR A 7 3.59 8.34 -24.05
CA TYR A 7 3.23 8.90 -25.36
C TYR A 7 2.16 9.98 -25.29
N LEU A 8 1.60 10.24 -24.10
CA LEU A 8 0.56 11.22 -23.85
C LEU A 8 0.98 12.17 -22.72
N ALA A 9 0.83 13.45 -22.93
CA ALA A 9 1.12 14.49 -21.95
C ALA A 9 0.00 15.53 -21.93
N ASN A 10 -0.03 16.34 -20.88
CA ASN A 10 -0.82 17.56 -20.84
C ASN A 10 0.09 18.74 -21.20
N ASN A 11 -0.41 19.63 -22.04
CA ASN A 11 0.21 20.92 -22.31
C ASN A 11 -0.09 21.93 -21.18
N ILE A 12 0.42 23.17 -21.29
CA ILE A 12 0.20 24.26 -20.35
C ILE A 12 -1.29 24.63 -20.16
N ARG A 13 -2.12 24.32 -21.17
CA ARG A 13 -3.58 24.53 -21.12
C ARG A 13 -4.34 23.32 -20.59
N ASN A 14 -3.62 22.33 -20.03
CA ASN A 14 -4.16 21.07 -19.53
C ASN A 14 -4.93 20.24 -20.59
N GLN A 15 -4.54 20.36 -21.85
CA GLN A 15 -5.07 19.58 -22.95
C GLN A 15 -4.16 18.40 -23.23
N PHE A 16 -4.73 17.25 -23.57
CA PHE A 16 -3.98 16.06 -23.96
C PHE A 16 -3.30 16.26 -25.31
N VAL A 17 -2.02 15.96 -25.37
CA VAL A 17 -1.20 16.02 -26.57
C VAL A 17 -0.43 14.71 -26.71
N ASN A 18 -0.39 14.17 -27.95
CA ASN A 18 0.41 13.01 -28.30
C ASN A 18 1.86 13.44 -28.58
N ALA A 19 2.84 12.62 -28.19
CA ALA A 19 4.26 12.89 -28.46
C ALA A 19 4.57 13.13 -29.94
N LYS A 20 3.87 12.45 -30.86
CA LYS A 20 4.03 12.68 -32.31
C LYS A 20 3.54 14.06 -32.76
N GLU A 21 2.47 14.56 -32.17
CA GLU A 21 1.92 15.88 -32.47
C GLU A 21 2.81 16.97 -31.88
N ALA A 22 3.29 16.78 -30.65
CA ALA A 22 4.24 17.69 -30.01
C ALA A 22 5.52 17.82 -30.81
N ALA A 23 6.09 16.70 -31.29
CA ALA A 23 7.30 16.70 -32.12
C ALA A 23 7.09 17.38 -33.48
N LYS A 24 5.92 17.20 -34.13
CA LYS A 24 5.59 17.87 -35.37
C LYS A 24 5.43 19.38 -35.25
N ALA A 25 4.90 19.83 -34.09
CA ALA A 25 4.72 21.25 -33.81
C ALA A 25 6.06 21.98 -33.61
N GLY A 26 7.18 21.25 -33.47
CA GLY A 26 8.51 21.83 -33.21
C GLY A 26 8.63 22.50 -31.85
N ASP A 27 7.75 22.16 -30.94
CA ASP A 27 7.69 22.78 -29.61
C ASP A 27 8.57 22.03 -28.62
N ASP A 28 9.87 21.99 -28.89
CA ASP A 28 10.88 21.37 -28.01
C ASP A 28 10.99 22.10 -26.65
N THR A 29 10.44 23.31 -26.57
CA THR A 29 10.44 24.16 -25.37
C THR A 29 9.11 24.08 -24.59
N GLY A 30 8.17 23.26 -25.06
CA GLY A 30 6.85 23.10 -24.46
C GLY A 30 6.93 22.60 -23.02
N TYR A 31 6.14 23.21 -22.14
CA TYR A 31 5.96 22.69 -20.78
C TYR A 31 4.95 21.54 -20.80
N TRP A 32 5.44 20.34 -20.54
CA TRP A 32 4.65 19.12 -20.58
C TRP A 32 4.52 18.52 -19.20
N THR A 33 3.36 18.00 -18.87
CA THR A 33 3.11 17.30 -17.61
C THR A 33 2.44 15.95 -17.82
N CYS A 34 2.79 14.99 -16.98
CA CYS A 34 2.17 13.66 -17.02
C CYS A 34 0.73 13.71 -16.50
N ALA A 35 -0.24 13.31 -17.31
CA ALA A 35 -1.65 13.25 -16.94
C ALA A 35 -1.94 12.37 -15.72
N SER A 36 -1.10 11.36 -15.45
CA SER A 36 -1.28 10.43 -14.33
C SER A 36 -0.72 10.93 -13.00
N CYS A 37 0.48 11.51 -13.01
CA CYS A 37 1.18 11.88 -11.77
C CYS A 37 1.48 13.37 -11.63
N GLY A 38 1.33 14.17 -12.71
CA GLY A 38 1.65 15.59 -12.74
C GLY A 38 3.16 15.89 -12.78
N CYS A 39 4.00 14.85 -13.02
CA CYS A 39 5.44 15.03 -13.20
C CYS A 39 5.72 15.84 -14.47
N GLU A 40 6.74 16.70 -14.42
CA GLU A 40 7.26 17.35 -15.63
C GLU A 40 7.79 16.30 -16.60
N LEU A 41 7.55 16.53 -17.87
CA LEU A 41 7.97 15.65 -18.95
C LEU A 41 8.90 16.38 -19.90
N HIS A 42 9.85 15.66 -20.45
CA HIS A 42 10.73 16.10 -21.52
C HIS A 42 10.40 15.32 -22.79
N LEU A 43 10.17 16.03 -23.90
CA LEU A 43 9.94 15.38 -25.18
C LEU A 43 11.27 14.91 -25.76
N LEU A 44 11.35 13.62 -26.08
CA LEU A 44 12.48 13.02 -26.76
C LEU A 44 12.05 12.65 -28.18
N THR A 45 12.70 13.25 -29.15
CA THR A 45 12.61 12.84 -30.55
C THR A 45 13.58 11.66 -30.71
N GLY A 46 13.05 10.45 -30.86
CA GLY A 46 13.86 9.25 -30.99
C GLY A 46 14.88 9.33 -32.13
N GLU A 47 15.91 8.48 -32.05
CA GLU A 47 16.85 8.30 -33.16
C GLU A 47 16.12 7.81 -34.41
N ALA A 48 16.79 7.87 -35.59
CA ALA A 48 16.16 7.58 -36.87
C ALA A 48 15.34 6.28 -36.86
N GLY A 49 14.00 6.42 -36.88
CA GLY A 49 13.04 5.29 -36.88
C GLY A 49 12.28 5.04 -35.58
N GLU A 50 12.68 5.66 -34.48
CA GLU A 50 11.90 5.57 -33.21
C GLU A 50 10.81 6.64 -33.15
N ALA A 51 9.64 6.24 -32.64
CA ALA A 51 8.56 7.20 -32.39
C ALA A 51 8.93 8.13 -31.20
N PRO A 52 8.66 9.44 -31.30
CA PRO A 52 8.90 10.37 -30.19
C PRO A 52 8.08 9.97 -28.96
N TRP A 53 8.62 10.25 -27.78
CA TRP A 53 8.02 9.92 -26.50
C TRP A 53 8.39 10.93 -25.42
N PHE A 54 7.67 10.93 -24.29
CA PHE A 54 7.93 11.82 -23.17
C PHE A 54 8.67 11.08 -22.06
N GLU A 55 9.77 11.64 -21.59
CA GLU A 55 10.53 11.17 -20.43
C GLU A 55 10.09 11.92 -19.15
N HIS A 56 9.91 11.18 -18.05
CA HIS A 56 9.58 11.77 -16.74
C HIS A 56 10.81 12.40 -16.08
N ARG A 57 10.74 13.67 -15.72
CA ARG A 57 11.70 14.35 -14.85
C ARG A 57 11.44 13.92 -13.41
N ARG A 58 12.08 12.83 -12.98
CA ARG A 58 11.81 12.14 -11.71
C ARG A 58 11.90 13.01 -10.47
N HIS A 59 12.67 14.10 -10.52
CA HIS A 59 12.90 15.02 -9.41
C HIS A 59 11.84 16.14 -9.31
N SER A 60 10.93 16.27 -10.28
CA SER A 60 9.89 17.31 -10.28
C SER A 60 8.76 17.03 -9.30
N ILE A 61 8.61 15.78 -8.85
CA ILE A 61 7.58 15.36 -7.88
C ILE A 61 8.16 14.37 -6.85
N PRO A 62 7.54 14.27 -5.65
CA PRO A 62 7.95 13.31 -4.63
C PRO A 62 7.84 11.85 -5.10
N PRO A 63 8.82 10.98 -4.73
CA PRO A 63 8.83 9.56 -5.12
C PRO A 63 7.54 8.79 -4.82
N PRO A 64 6.83 8.99 -3.69
CA PRO A 64 5.57 8.30 -3.42
C PRO A 64 4.47 8.64 -4.42
N ARG A 65 4.46 9.87 -4.95
CA ARG A 65 3.52 10.29 -5.99
C ARG A 65 3.90 9.69 -7.34
N LEU A 66 5.18 9.66 -7.65
CA LEU A 66 5.71 9.08 -8.89
C LEU A 66 5.41 7.57 -8.96
N MET A 67 5.52 6.83 -7.84
CA MET A 67 5.20 5.39 -7.78
C MET A 67 3.74 5.07 -8.10
N LYS A 68 2.82 6.02 -7.97
CA LYS A 68 1.41 5.86 -8.35
C LYS A 68 1.17 6.08 -9.84
N CYS A 69 2.17 6.58 -10.58
CA CYS A 69 2.04 6.87 -12.00
C CYS A 69 1.68 5.61 -12.80
N ALA A 70 0.77 5.77 -13.78
CA ALA A 70 0.38 4.67 -14.67
C ALA A 70 1.58 4.10 -15.48
N TRP A 71 2.56 4.94 -15.76
CA TRP A 71 3.75 4.61 -16.56
C TRP A 71 4.91 3.95 -15.79
N VAL A 72 4.79 3.81 -14.46
CA VAL A 72 5.76 3.03 -13.70
C VAL A 72 5.58 1.55 -14.02
N ASP A 73 6.70 0.88 -14.29
CA ASP A 73 6.74 -0.54 -14.59
C ASP A 73 5.94 -1.35 -13.56
N PRO A 74 4.98 -2.20 -13.98
CA PRO A 74 4.19 -3.04 -13.09
C PRO A 74 5.03 -3.89 -12.14
N GLU A 75 6.18 -4.39 -12.59
CA GLU A 75 7.10 -5.17 -11.74
C GLU A 75 7.68 -4.32 -10.59
N GLU A 76 8.04 -3.06 -10.87
CA GLU A 76 8.53 -2.14 -9.83
C GLU A 76 7.43 -1.86 -8.79
N LYS A 77 6.18 -1.69 -9.23
CA LYS A 77 5.03 -1.53 -8.32
C LYS A 77 4.81 -2.79 -7.47
N ALA A 78 4.89 -3.97 -8.08
CA ALA A 78 4.74 -5.24 -7.38
C ALA A 78 5.83 -5.42 -6.32
N ARG A 79 7.09 -5.17 -6.67
CA ARG A 79 8.24 -5.23 -5.73
C ARG A 79 8.09 -4.24 -4.57
N ALA A 80 7.66 -3.01 -4.85
CA ALA A 80 7.42 -2.00 -3.82
C ALA A 80 6.29 -2.41 -2.87
N ARG A 81 5.19 -2.98 -3.41
CA ARG A 81 4.08 -3.51 -2.63
C ARG A 81 4.51 -4.67 -1.74
N GLU A 82 5.26 -5.63 -2.30
CA GLU A 82 5.77 -6.77 -1.54
C GLU A 82 6.69 -6.35 -0.40
N LYS A 83 7.62 -5.41 -0.67
CA LYS A 83 8.49 -4.85 0.36
C LYS A 83 7.69 -4.22 1.50
N LYS A 84 6.65 -3.46 1.18
CA LYS A 84 5.77 -2.85 2.18
C LYS A 84 5.02 -3.90 3.00
N LEU A 85 4.49 -4.94 2.36
CA LEU A 85 3.79 -6.03 3.05
C LEU A 85 4.72 -6.79 4.00
N ARG A 86 5.96 -7.09 3.59
CA ARG A 86 6.97 -7.71 4.46
C ARG A 86 7.31 -6.83 5.67
N GLN A 87 7.41 -5.50 5.49
CA GLN A 87 7.65 -4.57 6.59
C GLN A 87 6.48 -4.57 7.60
N VAL A 88 5.24 -4.57 7.11
CA VAL A 88 4.04 -4.63 7.96
C VAL A 88 3.98 -5.96 8.70
N ALA A 89 4.18 -7.10 8.02
CA ALA A 89 4.21 -8.42 8.65
C ALA A 89 5.26 -8.47 9.77
N TYR A 90 6.48 -8.01 9.50
CA TYR A 90 7.56 -7.96 10.50
C TYR A 90 7.24 -7.04 11.69
N SER A 91 6.48 -5.95 11.49
CA SER A 91 6.06 -5.08 12.59
C SER A 91 4.94 -5.67 13.45
N VAL A 92 4.07 -6.50 12.85
CA VAL A 92 3.01 -7.22 13.57
C VAL A 92 3.60 -8.27 14.51
N ASP A 93 4.62 -9.01 14.08
CA ASP A 93 5.29 -10.01 14.92
C ASP A 93 5.97 -9.41 16.16
N LYS A 94 6.41 -8.15 16.07
CA LYS A 94 7.03 -7.45 17.22
C LYS A 94 6.02 -6.97 18.26
N ASN A 95 4.77 -6.78 17.86
CA ASN A 95 3.65 -6.46 18.76
C ASN A 95 2.93 -7.74 19.20
N VAL A 96 3.67 -8.75 19.63
CA VAL A 96 3.09 -9.94 20.27
C VAL A 96 2.31 -9.43 21.48
N ARG A 97 1.00 -9.41 21.40
CA ARG A 97 0.15 -9.19 22.56
C ARG A 97 0.54 -10.22 23.61
N PRO A 98 0.59 -9.83 24.91
CA PRO A 98 0.80 -10.81 25.96
C PRO A 98 -0.18 -11.97 25.75
N PRO A 99 0.20 -13.21 26.06
CA PRO A 99 -0.66 -14.36 25.85
C PRO A 99 -2.03 -14.09 26.48
N GLN A 100 -3.04 -14.01 25.62
CA GLN A 100 -4.40 -13.72 26.05
C GLN A 100 -4.93 -14.93 26.79
N GLU A 101 -5.56 -14.71 27.93
CA GLU A 101 -6.21 -15.75 28.70
C GLU A 101 -7.60 -16.02 28.11
N TRP A 102 -7.95 -17.28 27.98
CA TRP A 102 -9.22 -17.74 27.46
C TRP A 102 -9.91 -18.68 28.44
N HIS A 103 -11.23 -18.58 28.52
CA HIS A 103 -12.08 -19.49 29.25
C HIS A 103 -12.97 -20.27 28.29
N CYS A 104 -12.90 -21.61 28.34
CA CYS A 104 -13.76 -22.48 27.54
C CYS A 104 -15.05 -22.80 28.33
N VAL A 105 -16.17 -22.24 27.88
CA VAL A 105 -17.48 -22.43 28.57
C VAL A 105 -18.01 -23.86 28.45
N LEU A 106 -17.49 -24.69 27.53
CA LEU A 106 -17.95 -26.07 27.36
C LEU A 106 -17.31 -27.03 28.36
N CYS A 107 -16.04 -26.89 28.66
CA CYS A 107 -15.28 -27.76 29.57
C CYS A 107 -14.79 -27.03 30.84
N ASP A 108 -15.19 -25.78 31.04
CA ASP A 108 -14.86 -24.92 32.17
C ASP A 108 -13.36 -24.78 32.46
N THR A 109 -12.55 -24.82 31.41
CA THR A 109 -11.07 -24.77 31.48
C THR A 109 -10.55 -23.42 31.04
N THR A 110 -9.66 -22.84 31.86
CA THR A 110 -8.92 -21.61 31.50
C THR A 110 -7.57 -21.98 30.92
N TYR A 111 -7.14 -21.27 29.86
CA TYR A 111 -5.88 -21.50 29.19
C TYR A 111 -5.33 -20.21 28.55
N GLN A 112 -4.03 -20.19 28.26
CA GLN A 112 -3.36 -19.05 27.68
C GLN A 112 -2.88 -19.34 26.26
N GLY A 113 -2.85 -18.29 25.42
CA GLY A 113 -2.31 -18.37 24.05
C GLY A 113 -3.36 -18.20 22.97
N ASN A 114 -3.37 -19.09 21.97
CA ASN A 114 -4.32 -19.02 20.87
C ASN A 114 -5.73 -19.43 21.33
N LYS A 115 -6.76 -18.79 20.76
CA LYS A 115 -8.17 -19.10 21.03
C LYS A 115 -8.54 -20.51 20.54
N TYR A 116 -8.03 -21.54 21.22
CA TYR A 116 -8.25 -22.94 20.86
C TYR A 116 -8.15 -23.83 22.10
N CYS A 117 -9.29 -24.34 22.57
CA CYS A 117 -9.34 -25.28 23.68
C CYS A 117 -8.84 -26.67 23.23
N ARG A 118 -7.80 -27.17 23.89
CA ARG A 118 -7.21 -28.49 23.56
C ARG A 118 -8.11 -29.67 23.95
N ILE A 119 -8.98 -29.48 24.96
CA ILE A 119 -9.92 -30.50 25.43
C ILE A 119 -11.07 -30.64 24.46
N CYS A 120 -11.74 -29.54 24.12
CA CYS A 120 -12.88 -29.53 23.20
C CYS A 120 -12.47 -29.49 21.75
N LYS A 121 -11.17 -29.32 21.44
CA LYS A 121 -10.59 -29.21 20.09
C LYS A 121 -11.28 -28.14 19.24
N SER A 122 -11.70 -27.03 19.86
CA SER A 122 -12.44 -25.95 19.23
C SER A 122 -12.14 -24.59 19.88
N GLY A 123 -12.16 -23.51 19.09
CA GLY A 123 -12.10 -22.13 19.60
C GLY A 123 -13.47 -21.47 19.74
N LEU A 124 -14.54 -22.15 19.29
CA LEU A 124 -15.90 -21.56 19.25
C LEU A 124 -16.45 -21.26 20.65
N TYR A 125 -16.13 -22.10 21.62
CA TYR A 125 -16.62 -22.01 23.01
C TYR A 125 -15.68 -21.27 23.94
N SER A 126 -14.65 -20.59 23.39
CA SER A 126 -13.67 -19.86 24.18
C SER A 126 -14.03 -18.38 24.22
N THR A 127 -14.18 -17.83 25.40
CA THR A 127 -14.47 -16.43 25.66
C THR A 127 -13.32 -15.78 26.43
N GLU A 128 -13.23 -14.47 26.42
CA GLU A 128 -12.37 -13.76 27.37
C GLU A 128 -12.86 -13.99 28.78
N PRO A 129 -11.97 -14.18 29.77
CA PRO A 129 -12.39 -14.33 31.17
C PRO A 129 -13.15 -13.08 31.59
N ILE A 130 -14.35 -13.27 32.08
CA ILE A 130 -15.13 -12.18 32.69
C ILE A 130 -14.38 -11.80 33.97
N LEU A 131 -13.77 -10.62 34.00
CA LEU A 131 -13.26 -10.03 35.23
C LEU A 131 -14.46 -9.88 36.17
N ARG A 132 -14.68 -10.86 37.05
CA ARG A 132 -15.63 -10.73 38.15
C ARG A 132 -15.12 -9.60 39.03
N ASP A 133 -15.81 -8.47 38.95
CA ASP A 133 -15.56 -7.32 39.78
C ASP A 133 -15.62 -7.81 41.23
N SER A 134 -14.53 -7.71 41.98
CA SER A 134 -14.37 -8.18 43.36
C SER A 134 -15.22 -7.39 44.37
N ARG A 135 -16.25 -6.66 43.91
CA ARG A 135 -17.10 -5.79 44.74
C ARG A 135 -18.37 -6.43 45.33
N THR A 136 -18.66 -7.70 45.03
CA THR A 136 -19.90 -8.33 45.51
C THR A 136 -19.65 -9.43 46.54
N ARG A 137 -18.63 -9.28 47.40
CA ARG A 137 -18.37 -10.26 48.48
C ARG A 137 -18.41 -9.64 49.89
N SER A 138 -19.34 -8.75 50.17
CA SER A 138 -19.50 -8.18 51.50
C SER A 138 -20.95 -7.98 52.01
N GLU A 139 -21.94 -8.68 51.45
CA GLU A 139 -23.32 -8.56 51.95
C GLU A 139 -24.02 -9.93 52.10
N ALA A 140 -23.35 -10.93 52.64
CA ALA A 140 -24.01 -12.18 53.05
C ALA A 140 -23.39 -12.76 54.32
N GLU A 141 -23.31 -11.92 55.39
CA GLU A 141 -23.15 -12.39 56.74
C GLU A 141 -23.67 -11.32 57.71
N LYS A 142 -24.98 -11.33 57.91
CA LYS A 142 -25.61 -10.88 59.20
C LYS A 142 -26.96 -11.54 59.35
#